data_911e8909fc88d9cd77ec8d1f24c4cacb
#
_entry.id   911e8909fc88d9cd77ec8d1f24c4cacb
#
_cell.length_a   1.000
_cell.length_b   1.000
_cell.length_c   1.000
_cell.angle_alpha   90.00
_cell.angle_beta   90.00
_cell.angle_gamma   90.00
#
_symmetry.space_group_name_H-M   'P 1'
#
loop_
_entity.id
_entity.type
_entity.pdbx_description
1 polymer ?
#
loop_
_entity_poly.entity_id
_entity_poly.type
_entity_poly.pdbx_seq_one_letter_code
_entity_poly.pdbx_strand_id
1 'polypeptide(L)'
;MRVAFYAPMKPPDHPIPSGDRHLARLMMKALQRAGHHPELMSRFVSRDGAGDPARQARLQALGGRLADRLIRRLVARPPEERPGAWFTYHVYHKAPDWLGPRVADALAIPYLIAEASSAPKRAGGPWDIGYRGANAAIAEADAILTLNSDDWDCLQPVATPPVLHRRMFPFVDSGPFAAAAARRGNLREGLAATGGWGPGTVLLLAVGMMRAGAKQESYARLAEALPSLRDGDWRLLVAGDGPRRTEIEALLEEAAPGRVQMLGALEANRLAEIYAASDVLVWPAVDEAFGIALLEAQAAGLPVVAGRQRGVPDIVAPGVTGLLPKAGDTVAFAAAVQRLINESELRAQLGASAARRVQEKFDLPTAAAMLDSTLQTVAAVGRGA
;
A
#
# COMPACT_ATOMS: atom_id res chain seq x y z
N MET A 1 6.14 -24.48 0.28
CA MET A 1 6.39 -24.68 1.74
C MET A 1 5.32 -24.02 2.58
N ARG A 2 5.19 -24.35 3.88
CA ARG A 2 4.39 -23.58 4.84
C ARG A 2 5.17 -22.34 5.25
N VAL A 3 4.51 -21.19 5.30
CA VAL A 3 5.12 -19.90 5.69
C VAL A 3 4.35 -19.32 6.88
N ALA A 4 5.03 -19.11 7.99
CA ALA A 4 4.50 -18.44 9.15
C ALA A 4 4.38 -16.93 8.84
N PHE A 5 3.16 -16.41 8.71
CA PHE A 5 2.90 -15.01 8.38
C PHE A 5 2.52 -14.19 9.61
N TYR A 6 3.10 -13.00 9.75
CA TYR A 6 2.78 -12.05 10.81
C TYR A 6 2.77 -10.60 10.31
N ALA A 7 1.89 -9.76 10.84
CA ALA A 7 1.80 -8.34 10.54
C ALA A 7 1.60 -7.53 11.83
N PRO A 8 2.68 -7.04 12.47
CA PRO A 8 2.68 -6.39 13.78
C PRO A 8 1.88 -5.10 13.83
N MET A 9 1.78 -4.39 12.72
CA MET A 9 1.04 -3.14 12.62
C MET A 9 -0.46 -3.37 12.49
N LYS A 10 -0.86 -4.28 11.61
CA LYS A 10 -2.27 -4.57 11.35
C LYS A 10 -2.43 -5.93 10.66
N PRO A 11 -3.05 -6.90 11.30
CA PRO A 11 -3.24 -8.23 10.70
C PRO A 11 -4.16 -8.18 9.47
N PRO A 12 -4.01 -9.11 8.52
CA PRO A 12 -4.76 -9.14 7.26
C PRO A 12 -6.27 -9.33 7.44
N ASP A 13 -6.70 -9.89 8.56
CA ASP A 13 -8.11 -10.09 8.92
C ASP A 13 -8.67 -9.03 9.88
N HIS A 14 -7.93 -7.94 10.13
CA HIS A 14 -8.41 -6.84 10.97
C HIS A 14 -9.72 -6.25 10.41
N PRO A 15 -10.75 -5.94 11.26
CA PRO A 15 -12.05 -5.48 10.76
C PRO A 15 -11.98 -4.14 10.03
N ILE A 16 -11.14 -3.20 10.49
CA ILE A 16 -11.05 -1.85 9.90
C ILE A 16 -10.15 -1.88 8.65
N PRO A 17 -10.63 -1.45 7.47
CA PRO A 17 -9.83 -1.32 6.25
C PRO A 17 -8.63 -0.37 6.43
N SER A 18 -7.54 -0.63 5.70
CA SER A 18 -6.40 0.28 5.54
C SER A 18 -5.48 -0.24 4.44
N GLY A 19 -4.60 0.60 3.91
CA GLY A 19 -3.56 0.20 2.97
C GLY A 19 -2.68 -0.94 3.50
N ASP A 20 -2.27 -0.86 4.78
CA ASP A 20 -1.47 -1.92 5.43
C ASP A 20 -2.21 -3.27 5.46
N ARG A 21 -3.50 -3.27 5.83
CA ARG A 21 -4.31 -4.50 5.80
C ARG A 21 -4.43 -5.05 4.39
N HIS A 22 -4.63 -4.18 3.41
CA HIS A 22 -4.77 -4.57 2.01
C HIS A 22 -3.47 -5.19 1.50
N LEU A 23 -2.33 -4.56 1.73
CA LEU A 23 -1.03 -5.08 1.30
C LEU A 23 -0.63 -6.36 2.05
N ALA A 24 -0.96 -6.49 3.34
CA ALA A 24 -0.78 -7.76 4.06
C ALA A 24 -1.56 -8.92 3.41
N ARG A 25 -2.79 -8.68 2.93
CA ARG A 25 -3.58 -9.65 2.17
C ARG A 25 -2.96 -9.98 0.82
N LEU A 26 -2.47 -8.96 0.11
CA LEU A 26 -1.78 -9.14 -1.16
C LEU A 26 -0.50 -9.97 -1.00
N MET A 27 0.29 -9.74 0.08
CA MET A 27 1.47 -10.55 0.40
C MET A 27 1.10 -12.03 0.60
N MET A 28 0.05 -12.30 1.39
CA MET A 28 -0.42 -13.68 1.56
C MET A 28 -0.90 -14.28 0.23
N LYS A 29 -1.63 -13.52 -0.59
CA LYS A 29 -2.07 -13.96 -1.91
C LYS A 29 -0.90 -14.23 -2.85
N ALA A 30 0.15 -13.42 -2.81
CA ALA A 30 1.36 -13.61 -3.61
C ALA A 30 2.11 -14.89 -3.19
N LEU A 31 2.24 -15.14 -1.88
CA LEU A 31 2.80 -16.40 -1.35
C LEU A 31 1.99 -17.62 -1.80
N GLN A 32 0.64 -17.54 -1.76
CA GLN A 32 -0.24 -18.60 -2.25
C GLN A 32 -0.09 -18.84 -3.75
N ARG A 33 -0.02 -17.75 -4.53
CA ARG A 33 0.20 -17.80 -5.99
C ARG A 33 1.53 -18.46 -6.36
N ALA A 34 2.54 -18.26 -5.50
CA ALA A 34 3.87 -18.90 -5.62
C ALA A 34 3.89 -20.39 -5.19
N GLY A 35 2.76 -20.97 -4.80
CA GLY A 35 2.68 -22.36 -4.35
C GLY A 35 3.07 -22.58 -2.89
N HIS A 36 3.17 -21.51 -2.10
CA HIS A 36 3.37 -21.59 -0.65
C HIS A 36 2.04 -21.58 0.12
N HIS A 37 2.08 -21.98 1.40
CA HIS A 37 0.93 -22.03 2.30
C HIS A 37 1.14 -21.05 3.46
N PRO A 38 0.82 -19.73 3.29
CA PRO A 38 0.94 -18.77 4.38
C PRO A 38 -0.13 -19.02 5.45
N GLU A 39 0.30 -19.12 6.71
CA GLU A 39 -0.56 -19.25 7.88
C GLU A 39 -0.39 -18.02 8.78
N LEU A 40 -1.47 -17.30 9.08
CA LEU A 40 -1.42 -16.16 10.01
C LEU A 40 -1.14 -16.69 11.43
N MET A 41 0.07 -16.47 11.93
CA MET A 41 0.51 -17.01 13.22
C MET A 41 -0.08 -16.27 14.42
N SER A 42 -0.29 -14.97 14.29
CA SER A 42 -0.78 -14.15 15.40
C SER A 42 -1.55 -12.92 14.92
N ARG A 43 -2.60 -12.54 15.66
CA ARG A 43 -3.31 -11.26 15.53
C ARG A 43 -2.79 -10.21 16.51
N PHE A 44 -1.66 -10.46 17.16
CA PHE A 44 -1.05 -9.52 18.07
C PHE A 44 -0.63 -8.25 17.34
N VAL A 45 -1.16 -7.10 17.79
CA VAL A 45 -0.79 -5.78 17.28
C VAL A 45 0.22 -5.18 18.26
N SER A 46 1.47 -5.04 17.83
CA SER A 46 2.53 -4.42 18.64
C SER A 46 2.53 -2.89 18.52
N ARG A 47 1.64 -2.32 17.69
CA ARG A 47 1.65 -0.91 17.35
C ARG A 47 1.36 0.00 18.57
N ASP A 48 2.30 0.91 18.86
CA ASP A 48 2.09 2.09 19.68
C ASP A 48 2.23 3.36 18.86
N GLY A 49 1.10 4.07 18.68
CA GLY A 49 1.06 5.32 17.89
C GLY A 49 1.39 6.56 18.70
N ALA A 50 1.33 6.48 20.04
CA ALA A 50 1.45 7.63 20.94
C ALA A 50 2.88 7.85 21.46
N GLY A 51 3.74 6.83 21.43
CA GLY A 51 5.07 6.89 22.03
C GLY A 51 5.01 6.78 23.55
N ASP A 52 4.17 5.88 24.07
CA ASP A 52 4.06 5.59 25.50
C ASP A 52 5.04 4.47 25.89
N PRO A 53 6.15 4.77 26.60
CA PRO A 53 7.16 3.78 26.98
C PRO A 53 6.59 2.64 27.85
N ALA A 54 5.63 2.94 28.75
CA ALA A 54 5.03 1.93 29.60
C ALA A 54 4.17 0.96 28.78
N ARG A 55 3.42 1.47 27.78
CA ARG A 55 2.68 0.66 26.84
C ARG A 55 3.62 -0.20 25.99
N GLN A 56 4.71 0.38 25.46
CA GLN A 56 5.70 -0.35 24.67
C GLN A 56 6.34 -1.49 25.48
N ALA A 57 6.71 -1.24 26.73
CA ALA A 57 7.26 -2.29 27.61
C ALA A 57 6.25 -3.42 27.85
N ARG A 58 4.97 -3.10 28.05
CA ARG A 58 3.90 -4.12 28.17
C ARG A 58 3.73 -4.93 26.90
N LEU A 59 3.76 -4.27 25.72
CA LEU A 59 3.66 -4.93 24.40
C LEU A 59 4.88 -5.83 24.15
N GLN A 60 6.08 -5.40 24.51
CA GLN A 60 7.30 -6.21 24.42
C GLN A 60 7.21 -7.48 25.30
N ALA A 61 6.82 -7.31 26.56
CA ALA A 61 6.66 -8.43 27.49
C ALA A 61 5.55 -9.41 27.02
N LEU A 62 4.43 -8.89 26.51
CA LEU A 62 3.37 -9.72 25.93
C LEU A 62 3.86 -10.46 24.69
N GLY A 63 4.55 -9.77 23.77
CA GLY A 63 5.14 -10.37 22.56
C GLY A 63 6.07 -11.52 22.91
N GLY A 64 6.95 -11.36 23.91
CA GLY A 64 7.82 -12.43 24.40
C GLY A 64 7.04 -13.68 24.86
N ARG A 65 6.00 -13.50 25.70
CA ARG A 65 5.16 -14.63 26.14
C ARG A 65 4.39 -15.30 24.99
N LEU A 66 3.96 -14.52 24.01
CA LEU A 66 3.28 -15.05 22.82
C LEU A 66 4.26 -15.83 21.94
N ALA A 67 5.48 -15.35 21.76
CA ALA A 67 6.54 -16.07 21.06
C ALA A 67 6.81 -17.43 21.71
N ASP A 68 6.99 -17.48 23.03
CA ASP A 68 7.21 -18.73 23.78
C ASP A 68 6.06 -19.72 23.61
N ARG A 69 4.80 -19.23 23.61
CA ARG A 69 3.63 -20.07 23.36
C ARG A 69 3.61 -20.60 21.92
N LEU A 70 3.96 -19.76 20.95
CA LEU A 70 4.04 -20.15 19.53
C LEU A 70 5.11 -21.21 19.31
N ILE A 71 6.30 -21.01 19.90
CA ILE A 71 7.41 -21.98 19.81
C ILE A 71 6.94 -23.35 20.31
N ARG A 72 6.38 -23.43 21.54
CA ARG A 72 5.88 -24.70 22.10
C ARG A 72 4.84 -25.35 21.19
N ARG A 73 3.90 -24.57 20.64
CA ARG A 73 2.85 -25.07 19.73
C ARG A 73 3.44 -25.59 18.41
N LEU A 74 4.42 -24.88 17.85
CA LEU A 74 4.99 -25.23 16.54
C LEU A 74 5.96 -26.41 16.66
N VAL A 75 6.75 -26.49 17.72
CA VAL A 75 7.62 -27.64 17.99
C VAL A 75 6.83 -28.92 18.23
N ALA A 76 5.63 -28.82 18.81
CA ALA A 76 4.73 -29.95 19.03
C ALA A 76 4.03 -30.44 17.75
N ARG A 77 4.08 -29.69 16.64
CA ARG A 77 3.55 -30.16 15.34
C ARG A 77 4.47 -31.23 14.73
N PRO A 78 3.93 -32.15 13.93
CA PRO A 78 4.73 -33.01 13.07
C PRO A 78 5.67 -32.16 12.20
N PRO A 79 6.91 -32.63 11.91
CA PRO A 79 7.90 -31.88 11.13
C PRO A 79 7.35 -31.30 9.82
N GLU A 80 6.53 -32.08 9.08
CA GLU A 80 5.92 -31.72 7.80
C GLU A 80 4.84 -30.64 7.92
N GLU A 81 4.31 -30.39 9.11
CA GLU A 81 3.34 -29.34 9.39
C GLU A 81 3.98 -28.05 9.94
N ARG A 82 5.28 -28.10 10.24
CA ARG A 82 6.00 -26.90 10.72
C ARG A 82 6.22 -25.93 9.58
N PRO A 83 6.25 -24.60 9.87
CA PRO A 83 6.64 -23.62 8.86
C PRO A 83 8.11 -23.82 8.49
N GLY A 84 8.41 -23.68 7.20
CA GLY A 84 9.77 -23.66 6.68
C GLY A 84 10.39 -22.26 6.57
N ALA A 85 9.61 -21.20 6.86
CA ALA A 85 10.07 -19.82 6.94
C ALA A 85 9.11 -18.99 7.79
N TRP A 86 9.63 -17.91 8.39
CA TRP A 86 8.84 -16.86 9.02
C TRP A 86 8.88 -15.60 8.15
N PHE A 87 7.71 -15.02 7.87
CA PHE A 87 7.55 -13.83 7.05
C PHE A 87 6.79 -12.76 7.81
N THR A 88 7.43 -11.62 8.08
CA THR A 88 6.80 -10.47 8.73
C THR A 88 6.61 -9.32 7.74
N TYR A 89 5.40 -8.76 7.74
CA TYR A 89 5.07 -7.59 6.94
C TYR A 89 4.97 -6.34 7.80
N HIS A 90 5.72 -5.30 7.44
CA HIS A 90 5.75 -3.95 7.98
C HIS A 90 6.31 -3.84 9.42
N VAL A 91 7.64 -3.69 9.51
CA VAL A 91 8.38 -3.52 10.76
C VAL A 91 8.99 -2.13 10.87
N TYR A 92 8.66 -1.38 11.93
CA TYR A 92 9.25 -0.08 12.22
C TYR A 92 9.09 0.29 13.71
N HIS A 93 9.63 1.44 14.13
CA HIS A 93 9.66 1.85 15.54
C HIS A 93 8.29 1.88 16.25
N LYS A 94 7.17 2.10 15.52
CA LYS A 94 5.83 2.06 16.13
C LYS A 94 5.21 0.67 16.15
N ALA A 95 5.71 -0.26 15.35
CA ALA A 95 5.21 -1.63 15.24
C ALA A 95 6.38 -2.62 15.08
N PRO A 96 7.19 -2.83 16.13
CA PRO A 96 8.29 -3.79 16.12
C PRO A 96 7.77 -5.24 16.07
N ASP A 97 8.56 -6.14 15.50
CA ASP A 97 8.29 -7.58 15.58
C ASP A 97 8.89 -8.21 16.84
N TRP A 98 8.05 -8.49 17.82
CA TRP A 98 8.42 -9.15 19.05
C TRP A 98 8.31 -10.69 18.98
N LEU A 99 7.85 -11.24 17.85
CA LEU A 99 7.59 -12.68 17.67
C LEU A 99 8.61 -13.34 16.74
N GLY A 100 8.76 -12.77 15.54
CA GLY A 100 9.46 -13.38 14.41
C GLY A 100 10.89 -13.82 14.71
N PRO A 101 11.79 -12.95 15.20
CA PRO A 101 13.15 -13.33 15.47
C PRO A 101 13.27 -14.55 16.40
N ARG A 102 12.53 -14.52 17.52
CA ARG A 102 12.57 -15.61 18.53
C ARG A 102 12.01 -16.94 18.02
N VAL A 103 10.91 -16.88 17.24
CA VAL A 103 10.28 -18.09 16.69
C VAL A 103 11.14 -18.66 15.58
N ALA A 104 11.68 -17.82 14.71
CA ALA A 104 12.55 -18.24 13.60
C ALA A 104 13.84 -18.89 14.13
N ASP A 105 14.47 -18.28 15.14
CA ASP A 105 15.66 -18.84 15.79
C ASP A 105 15.37 -20.20 16.43
N ALA A 106 14.33 -20.29 17.27
CA ALA A 106 13.96 -21.51 17.98
C ALA A 106 13.57 -22.70 17.05
N LEU A 107 13.12 -22.40 15.85
CA LEU A 107 12.77 -23.41 14.83
C LEU A 107 13.88 -23.63 13.79
N ALA A 108 14.96 -22.86 13.86
CA ALA A 108 16.06 -22.86 12.90
C ALA A 108 15.54 -22.63 11.44
N ILE A 109 14.59 -21.70 11.25
CA ILE A 109 13.99 -21.38 9.94
C ILE A 109 14.32 -19.95 9.51
N PRO A 110 14.40 -19.65 8.21
CA PRO A 110 14.65 -18.30 7.71
C PRO A 110 13.61 -17.29 8.20
N TYR A 111 14.09 -16.08 8.54
CA TYR A 111 13.31 -14.92 8.93
C TYR A 111 13.34 -13.84 7.85
N LEU A 112 12.20 -13.54 7.26
CA LEU A 112 12.08 -12.55 6.20
C LEU A 112 11.21 -11.36 6.66
N ILE A 113 11.60 -10.16 6.25
CA ILE A 113 10.81 -8.94 6.48
C ILE A 113 10.50 -8.29 5.12
N ALA A 114 9.24 -7.98 4.87
CA ALA A 114 8.84 -7.08 3.80
C ALA A 114 8.35 -5.75 4.41
N GLU A 115 8.81 -4.64 3.85
CA GLU A 115 8.57 -3.27 4.33
C GLU A 115 9.09 -3.06 5.76
N ALA A 116 10.34 -2.62 5.86
CA ALA A 116 10.95 -2.24 7.14
C ALA A 116 11.47 -0.80 7.07
N SER A 117 11.57 -0.14 8.21
CA SER A 117 12.29 1.13 8.30
C SER A 117 12.94 1.34 9.65
N SER A 118 14.14 1.92 9.64
CA SER A 118 14.85 2.39 10.82
C SER A 118 14.84 3.92 10.89
N ALA A 119 14.67 4.46 12.08
CA ALA A 119 14.61 5.91 12.31
C ALA A 119 15.50 6.31 13.49
N PRO A 120 16.82 6.53 13.29
CA PRO A 120 17.79 6.83 14.36
C PRO A 120 17.38 7.99 15.28
N LYS A 121 16.66 8.97 14.75
CA LYS A 121 16.10 10.10 15.52
C LYS A 121 15.11 9.70 16.62
N ARG A 122 14.71 8.44 16.70
CA ARG A 122 13.83 7.89 17.74
C ARG A 122 14.57 7.29 18.92
N ALA A 123 15.90 7.10 18.82
CA ALA A 123 16.73 6.65 19.92
C ALA A 123 16.65 7.61 21.09
N GLY A 124 16.48 7.07 22.30
CA GLY A 124 16.34 7.84 23.54
C GLY A 124 15.05 8.65 23.67
N GLY A 125 14.16 8.61 22.69
CA GLY A 125 12.90 9.33 22.66
C GLY A 125 11.68 8.48 23.07
N PRO A 126 10.46 9.02 22.92
CA PRO A 126 9.21 8.34 23.32
C PRO A 126 8.99 6.97 22.66
N TRP A 127 9.63 6.67 21.54
CA TRP A 127 9.56 5.37 20.86
C TRP A 127 10.83 4.53 20.98
N ASP A 128 11.72 4.79 21.94
CA ASP A 128 13.01 4.12 22.03
C ASP A 128 12.91 2.59 22.15
N ILE A 129 11.96 2.09 22.95
CA ILE A 129 11.75 0.64 23.12
C ILE A 129 11.34 0.01 21.77
N GLY A 130 10.39 0.62 21.09
CA GLY A 130 9.95 0.15 19.78
C GLY A 130 11.03 0.28 18.71
N TYR A 131 11.82 1.36 18.74
CA TYR A 131 12.96 1.58 17.85
C TYR A 131 14.02 0.48 18.02
N ARG A 132 14.43 0.18 19.26
CA ARG A 132 15.38 -0.90 19.53
C ARG A 132 14.83 -2.25 19.12
N GLY A 133 13.54 -2.52 19.40
CA GLY A 133 12.90 -3.77 19.02
C GLY A 133 12.78 -3.96 17.50
N ALA A 134 12.46 -2.89 16.75
CA ALA A 134 12.44 -2.94 15.29
C ALA A 134 13.83 -3.18 14.72
N ASN A 135 14.86 -2.48 15.22
CA ASN A 135 16.23 -2.66 14.77
C ASN A 135 16.77 -4.06 15.12
N ALA A 136 16.44 -4.61 16.28
CA ALA A 136 16.81 -5.99 16.61
C ALA A 136 16.18 -6.99 15.64
N ALA A 137 14.90 -6.81 15.27
CA ALA A 137 14.24 -7.65 14.28
C ALA A 137 14.87 -7.52 12.88
N ILE A 138 15.25 -6.30 12.47
CA ILE A 138 15.92 -6.04 11.19
C ILE A 138 17.30 -6.70 11.16
N ALA A 139 18.07 -6.63 12.26
CA ALA A 139 19.40 -7.22 12.36
C ALA A 139 19.38 -8.76 12.25
N GLU A 140 18.30 -9.39 12.70
CA GLU A 140 18.12 -10.86 12.68
C GLU A 140 17.52 -11.38 11.37
N ALA A 141 17.17 -10.50 10.42
CA ALA A 141 16.54 -10.92 9.17
C ALA A 141 17.53 -11.58 8.21
N ASP A 142 17.17 -12.74 7.66
CA ASP A 142 17.91 -13.41 6.59
C ASP A 142 17.62 -12.78 5.22
N ALA A 143 16.41 -12.18 5.05
CA ALA A 143 16.08 -11.39 3.87
C ALA A 143 15.20 -10.19 4.23
N ILE A 144 15.46 -9.07 3.52
CA ILE A 144 14.68 -7.84 3.62
C ILE A 144 14.21 -7.44 2.21
N LEU A 145 12.89 -7.29 2.05
CA LEU A 145 12.27 -6.79 0.83
C LEU A 145 11.81 -5.35 1.05
N THR A 146 12.44 -4.40 0.38
CA THR A 146 12.06 -2.98 0.44
C THR A 146 11.03 -2.65 -0.64
N LEU A 147 9.99 -1.86 -0.28
CA LEU A 147 8.89 -1.55 -1.17
C LEU A 147 9.04 -0.18 -1.87
N ASN A 148 9.90 0.70 -1.36
CA ASN A 148 10.24 1.96 -1.99
C ASN A 148 11.77 2.12 -2.11
N SER A 149 12.20 3.11 -2.92
CA SER A 149 13.62 3.35 -3.21
C SER A 149 14.43 3.82 -2.00
N ASP A 150 13.77 4.51 -1.06
CA ASP A 150 14.47 5.20 0.02
C ASP A 150 14.67 4.33 1.27
N ASP A 151 13.96 3.19 1.37
CA ASP A 151 13.98 2.37 2.60
C ASP A 151 15.34 1.70 2.84
N TRP A 152 16.07 1.28 1.80
CA TRP A 152 17.33 0.56 1.99
C TRP A 152 18.41 1.39 2.66
N ASP A 153 18.48 2.69 2.37
CA ASP A 153 19.49 3.57 2.96
C ASP A 153 19.37 3.67 4.48
N CYS A 154 18.15 3.60 5.01
CA CYS A 154 17.93 3.61 6.45
C CYS A 154 18.09 2.22 7.11
N LEU A 155 18.04 1.14 6.34
CA LEU A 155 18.16 -0.23 6.82
C LEU A 155 19.59 -0.76 6.79
N GLN A 156 20.38 -0.35 5.80
CA GLN A 156 21.76 -0.81 5.61
C GLN A 156 22.64 -0.71 6.87
N PRO A 157 22.57 0.37 7.68
CA PRO A 157 23.37 0.46 8.91
C PRO A 157 22.94 -0.50 10.03
N VAL A 158 21.76 -1.11 9.93
CA VAL A 158 21.16 -1.97 10.96
C VAL A 158 21.15 -3.43 10.53
N ALA A 159 20.98 -3.70 9.24
CA ALA A 159 20.94 -5.04 8.71
C ALA A 159 22.31 -5.74 8.87
N THR A 160 22.31 -6.99 9.35
CA THR A 160 23.54 -7.75 9.59
C THR A 160 23.88 -8.59 8.37
N PRO A 161 25.06 -8.41 7.73
CA PRO A 161 25.49 -9.30 6.64
C PRO A 161 25.63 -10.77 7.10
N PRO A 162 25.31 -11.75 6.24
CA PRO A 162 24.94 -11.63 4.84
C PRO A 162 23.41 -11.56 4.56
N VAL A 163 22.73 -10.49 4.99
CA VAL A 163 21.30 -10.33 4.70
C VAL A 163 21.04 -10.23 3.19
N LEU A 164 20.06 -10.97 2.69
CA LEU A 164 19.61 -10.89 1.31
C LEU A 164 18.68 -9.67 1.13
N HIS A 165 19.14 -8.61 0.47
CA HIS A 165 18.28 -7.49 0.11
C HIS A 165 17.66 -7.69 -1.28
N ARG A 166 16.34 -7.47 -1.38
CA ARG A 166 15.57 -7.43 -2.63
C ARG A 166 14.69 -6.19 -2.66
N ARG A 167 14.70 -5.47 -3.77
CA ARG A 167 13.72 -4.41 -4.02
C ARG A 167 12.46 -5.03 -4.61
N MET A 168 11.40 -5.04 -3.83
CA MET A 168 10.08 -5.47 -4.24
C MET A 168 9.17 -4.24 -4.32
N PHE A 169 8.69 -3.91 -5.51
CA PHE A 169 7.75 -2.80 -5.62
C PHE A 169 6.41 -3.14 -4.95
N PRO A 170 5.65 -2.11 -4.50
CA PRO A 170 4.23 -2.30 -4.19
C PRO A 170 3.51 -2.89 -5.41
N PHE A 171 2.55 -3.75 -5.18
CA PHE A 171 1.88 -4.47 -6.26
C PHE A 171 0.38 -4.59 -6.00
N VAL A 172 -0.37 -4.92 -7.04
CA VAL A 172 -1.80 -5.16 -7.02
C VAL A 172 -2.12 -6.50 -7.69
N ASP A 173 -3.32 -7.00 -7.46
CA ASP A 173 -3.90 -8.04 -8.30
C ASP A 173 -4.62 -7.35 -9.45
N SER A 174 -4.00 -7.29 -10.62
CA SER A 174 -4.53 -6.56 -11.77
C SER A 174 -5.77 -7.22 -12.41
N GLY A 175 -6.03 -8.50 -12.15
CA GLY A 175 -7.12 -9.25 -12.76
C GLY A 175 -8.51 -8.61 -12.64
N PRO A 176 -8.98 -8.23 -11.42
CA PRO A 176 -10.27 -7.56 -11.23
C PRO A 176 -10.38 -6.23 -12.00
N PHE A 177 -9.30 -5.45 -12.07
CA PHE A 177 -9.26 -4.16 -12.76
C PHE A 177 -9.32 -4.34 -14.28
N ALA A 178 -8.57 -5.29 -14.83
CA ALA A 178 -8.61 -5.63 -16.25
C ALA A 178 -9.99 -6.16 -16.67
N ALA A 179 -10.61 -7.02 -15.85
CA ALA A 179 -11.96 -7.50 -16.08
C ALA A 179 -13.02 -6.38 -16.07
N ALA A 180 -12.88 -5.39 -15.19
CA ALA A 180 -13.73 -4.22 -15.16
C ALA A 180 -13.47 -3.32 -16.38
N ALA A 181 -12.21 -3.09 -16.76
CA ALA A 181 -11.83 -2.29 -17.92
C ALA A 181 -12.41 -2.83 -19.24
N ALA A 182 -12.50 -4.15 -19.39
CA ALA A 182 -13.15 -4.78 -20.54
C ALA A 182 -14.66 -4.44 -20.68
N ARG A 183 -15.29 -4.00 -19.57
CA ARG A 183 -16.72 -3.59 -19.54
C ARG A 183 -16.90 -2.07 -19.41
N ARG A 184 -15.84 -1.28 -19.64
CA ARG A 184 -15.81 0.17 -19.43
C ARG A 184 -17.03 0.89 -20.03
N GLY A 185 -17.43 0.58 -21.29
CA GLY A 185 -18.56 1.21 -21.97
C GLY A 185 -19.84 1.11 -21.16
N ASN A 186 -20.25 -0.11 -20.82
CA ASN A 186 -21.48 -0.38 -20.06
C ASN A 186 -21.44 0.24 -18.65
N LEU A 187 -20.26 0.18 -17.99
CA LEU A 187 -20.09 0.76 -16.65
C LEU A 187 -20.24 2.28 -16.68
N ARG A 188 -19.69 2.93 -17.73
CA ARG A 188 -19.77 4.37 -17.91
C ARG A 188 -21.19 4.82 -18.21
N GLU A 189 -21.91 4.12 -19.09
CA GLU A 189 -23.32 4.39 -19.39
C GLU A 189 -24.19 4.29 -18.13
N GLY A 190 -24.00 3.25 -17.34
CA GLY A 190 -24.72 3.07 -16.07
C GLY A 190 -24.45 4.20 -15.07
N LEU A 191 -23.20 4.66 -14.96
CA LEU A 191 -22.84 5.79 -14.09
C LEU A 191 -23.44 7.11 -14.63
N ALA A 192 -23.37 7.35 -15.91
CA ALA A 192 -23.91 8.56 -16.53
C ALA A 192 -25.44 8.66 -16.31
N ALA A 193 -26.16 7.54 -16.49
CA ALA A 193 -27.60 7.47 -16.28
C ALA A 193 -28.00 7.80 -14.82
N THR A 194 -27.21 7.32 -13.83
CA THR A 194 -27.48 7.60 -12.41
C THR A 194 -27.01 8.99 -11.97
N GLY A 195 -25.94 9.51 -12.58
CA GLY A 195 -25.36 10.80 -12.23
C GLY A 195 -25.91 12.00 -12.98
N GLY A 196 -26.74 11.77 -14.02
CA GLY A 196 -27.39 12.84 -14.80
C GLY A 196 -26.43 13.64 -15.67
N TRP A 197 -25.30 13.04 -16.13
CA TRP A 197 -24.35 13.69 -17.04
C TRP A 197 -24.27 13.02 -18.41
N GLY A 198 -23.71 13.75 -19.38
CA GLY A 198 -23.59 13.29 -20.78
C GLY A 198 -22.47 12.27 -20.99
N PRO A 199 -22.49 11.54 -22.11
CA PRO A 199 -21.46 10.54 -22.44
C PRO A 199 -20.07 11.15 -22.65
N GLY A 200 -19.97 12.44 -22.97
CA GLY A 200 -18.71 13.18 -23.16
C GLY A 200 -18.11 13.76 -21.89
N THR A 201 -18.80 13.68 -20.75
CA THR A 201 -18.32 14.21 -19.47
C THR A 201 -17.06 13.48 -19.03
N VAL A 202 -15.99 14.21 -18.70
CA VAL A 202 -14.74 13.64 -18.16
C VAL A 202 -14.91 13.31 -16.68
N LEU A 203 -14.73 12.05 -16.31
CA LEU A 203 -14.84 11.60 -14.92
C LEU A 203 -13.47 11.60 -14.24
N LEU A 204 -13.25 12.58 -13.39
CA LEU A 204 -12.13 12.62 -12.45
C LEU A 204 -12.46 11.73 -11.26
N LEU A 205 -11.48 11.01 -10.72
CA LEU A 205 -11.66 10.12 -9.58
C LEU A 205 -10.66 10.44 -8.48
N ALA A 206 -11.12 10.60 -7.25
CA ALA A 206 -10.29 10.64 -6.04
C ALA A 206 -10.63 9.44 -5.15
N VAL A 207 -9.62 8.71 -4.68
CA VAL A 207 -9.80 7.52 -3.82
C VAL A 207 -8.96 7.64 -2.57
N GLY A 208 -9.61 7.66 -1.40
CA GLY A 208 -8.88 7.75 -0.14
C GLY A 208 -9.76 7.72 1.10
N MET A 209 -9.21 7.22 2.20
CA MET A 209 -9.88 7.31 3.50
C MET A 209 -9.99 8.76 3.95
N MET A 210 -11.13 9.13 4.51
CA MET A 210 -11.41 10.48 4.99
C MET A 210 -11.05 10.63 6.48
N ARG A 211 -9.74 10.68 6.75
CA ARG A 211 -9.18 10.78 8.11
C ARG A 211 -8.24 11.97 8.23
N ALA A 212 -8.04 12.47 9.46
CA ALA A 212 -7.10 13.54 9.77
C ALA A 212 -5.67 13.21 9.32
N GLY A 213 -4.87 14.26 9.08
CA GLY A 213 -3.48 14.18 8.64
C GLY A 213 -3.36 14.16 7.11
N ALA A 214 -2.37 13.44 6.58
CA ALA A 214 -1.99 13.46 5.17
C ALA A 214 -3.17 13.23 4.18
N LYS A 215 -4.16 12.41 4.55
CA LYS A 215 -5.33 12.18 3.69
C LYS A 215 -6.25 13.40 3.63
N GLN A 216 -6.55 14.02 4.76
CA GLN A 216 -7.32 15.27 4.81
C GLN A 216 -6.61 16.40 4.07
N GLU A 217 -5.29 16.51 4.25
CA GLU A 217 -4.47 17.51 3.53
C GLU A 217 -4.48 17.25 2.02
N SER A 218 -4.45 16.01 1.57
CA SER A 218 -4.57 15.68 0.14
C SER A 218 -5.92 16.14 -0.42
N TYR A 219 -7.03 15.95 0.30
CA TYR A 219 -8.33 16.47 -0.12
C TYR A 219 -8.36 18.01 -0.11
N ALA A 220 -7.73 18.66 0.85
CA ALA A 220 -7.63 20.11 0.90
C ALA A 220 -6.87 20.65 -0.33
N ARG A 221 -5.72 20.08 -0.67
CA ARG A 221 -4.98 20.45 -1.88
C ARG A 221 -5.73 20.16 -3.17
N LEU A 222 -6.54 19.09 -3.20
CA LEU A 222 -7.42 18.83 -4.34
C LEU A 222 -8.47 19.95 -4.46
N ALA A 223 -9.14 20.30 -3.37
CA ALA A 223 -10.13 21.38 -3.37
C ALA A 223 -9.54 22.71 -3.82
N GLU A 224 -8.33 23.07 -3.39
CA GLU A 224 -7.62 24.28 -3.84
C GLU A 224 -7.38 24.30 -5.37
N ALA A 225 -7.22 23.12 -6.00
CA ALA A 225 -6.97 23.01 -7.44
C ALA A 225 -8.25 23.12 -8.28
N LEU A 226 -9.40 22.62 -7.78
CA LEU A 226 -10.64 22.51 -8.54
C LEU A 226 -11.15 23.82 -9.16
N PRO A 227 -11.11 25.00 -8.48
CA PRO A 227 -11.59 26.27 -9.04
C PRO A 227 -10.82 26.71 -10.29
N SER A 228 -9.60 26.18 -10.49
CA SER A 228 -8.77 26.50 -11.66
C SER A 228 -9.14 25.65 -12.89
N LEU A 229 -9.98 24.62 -12.75
CA LEU A 229 -10.44 23.78 -13.85
C LEU A 229 -11.64 24.46 -14.54
N ARG A 230 -11.34 25.35 -15.51
CA ARG A 230 -12.35 26.22 -16.13
C ARG A 230 -13.00 25.61 -17.36
N ASP A 231 -12.24 24.81 -18.13
CA ASP A 231 -12.68 24.31 -19.41
C ASP A 231 -13.14 22.83 -19.31
N GLY A 232 -14.13 22.52 -20.13
CA GLY A 232 -14.61 21.15 -20.29
C GLY A 232 -15.77 20.78 -19.36
N ASP A 233 -16.52 19.78 -19.80
CA ASP A 233 -17.53 19.11 -18.97
C ASP A 233 -16.86 17.99 -18.18
N TRP A 234 -16.71 18.17 -16.89
CA TRP A 234 -16.11 17.19 -15.99
C TRP A 234 -16.90 17.05 -14.69
N ARG A 235 -16.77 15.88 -14.07
CA ARG A 235 -17.29 15.58 -12.73
C ARG A 235 -16.19 14.93 -11.90
N LEU A 236 -16.22 15.18 -10.58
CA LEU A 236 -15.34 14.55 -9.62
C LEU A 236 -16.11 13.47 -8.83
N LEU A 237 -15.72 12.22 -9.02
CA LEU A 237 -16.16 11.10 -8.19
C LEU A 237 -15.21 10.93 -7.02
N VAL A 238 -15.74 10.78 -5.81
CA VAL A 238 -14.94 10.63 -4.59
C VAL A 238 -15.30 9.33 -3.88
N ALA A 239 -14.41 8.35 -3.95
CA ALA A 239 -14.58 7.05 -3.29
C ALA A 239 -13.79 7.01 -1.97
N GLY A 240 -14.47 6.72 -0.90
CA GLY A 240 -13.90 6.64 0.45
C GLY A 240 -14.87 7.10 1.51
N ASP A 241 -14.49 6.86 2.77
CA ASP A 241 -15.26 7.24 3.94
C ASP A 241 -14.33 7.46 5.13
N GLY A 242 -14.85 8.02 6.21
CA GLY A 242 -14.12 8.21 7.45
C GLY A 242 -14.61 9.36 8.30
N PRO A 243 -13.98 9.60 9.48
CA PRO A 243 -14.42 10.60 10.45
C PRO A 243 -14.45 12.05 9.94
N ARG A 244 -13.77 12.33 8.82
CA ARG A 244 -13.70 13.68 8.21
C ARG A 244 -14.57 13.83 6.96
N ARG A 245 -15.47 12.88 6.70
CA ARG A 245 -16.32 12.88 5.50
C ARG A 245 -17.08 14.19 5.31
N THR A 246 -17.81 14.63 6.32
CA THR A 246 -18.64 15.86 6.25
C THR A 246 -17.82 17.12 5.93
N GLU A 247 -16.63 17.24 6.55
CA GLU A 247 -15.72 18.37 6.27
C GLU A 247 -15.19 18.33 4.84
N ILE A 248 -14.77 17.15 4.38
CA ILE A 248 -14.20 16.95 3.03
C ILE A 248 -15.27 17.17 1.96
N GLU A 249 -16.47 16.66 2.16
CA GLU A 249 -17.60 16.88 1.25
C GLU A 249 -17.94 18.36 1.11
N ALA A 250 -18.08 19.07 2.22
CA ALA A 250 -18.35 20.51 2.20
C ALA A 250 -17.24 21.29 1.48
N LEU A 251 -15.96 20.96 1.75
CA LEU A 251 -14.81 21.59 1.14
C LEU A 251 -14.76 21.41 -0.39
N LEU A 252 -15.02 20.17 -0.85
CA LEU A 252 -15.00 19.86 -2.28
C LEU A 252 -16.20 20.45 -3.02
N GLU A 253 -17.38 20.44 -2.39
CA GLU A 253 -18.59 21.05 -2.97
C GLU A 253 -18.48 22.58 -3.05
N GLU A 254 -17.87 23.25 -2.07
CA GLU A 254 -17.56 24.69 -2.13
C GLU A 254 -16.58 25.00 -3.27
N ALA A 255 -15.57 24.15 -3.48
CA ALA A 255 -14.55 24.35 -4.51
C ALA A 255 -15.06 24.07 -5.94
N ALA A 256 -16.05 23.19 -6.11
CA ALA A 256 -16.61 22.82 -7.41
C ALA A 256 -18.13 22.51 -7.29
N PRO A 257 -18.98 23.55 -7.13
CA PRO A 257 -20.41 23.38 -6.87
C PRO A 257 -21.11 22.56 -7.96
N GLY A 258 -21.88 21.55 -7.54
CA GLY A 258 -22.63 20.65 -8.42
C GLY A 258 -21.81 19.73 -9.32
N ARG A 259 -20.48 19.70 -9.12
CA ARG A 259 -19.57 18.83 -9.90
C ARG A 259 -19.02 17.65 -9.09
N VAL A 260 -19.30 17.56 -7.79
CA VAL A 260 -18.77 16.52 -6.89
C VAL A 260 -19.81 15.47 -6.59
N GLN A 261 -19.44 14.21 -6.68
CA GLN A 261 -20.26 13.07 -6.26
C GLN A 261 -19.52 12.21 -5.26
N MET A 262 -20.04 12.16 -4.02
CA MET A 262 -19.51 11.30 -2.97
C MET A 262 -20.06 9.89 -3.09
N LEU A 263 -19.20 8.92 -3.34
CA LEU A 263 -19.58 7.51 -3.53
C LEU A 263 -19.58 6.70 -2.21
N GLY A 264 -18.98 7.25 -1.14
CA GLY A 264 -18.80 6.55 0.12
C GLY A 264 -17.75 5.44 0.06
N ALA A 265 -17.75 4.57 1.08
CA ALA A 265 -16.91 3.37 1.07
C ALA A 265 -17.47 2.35 0.08
N LEU A 266 -16.60 1.84 -0.79
CA LEU A 266 -16.95 0.86 -1.81
C LEU A 266 -16.27 -0.49 -1.54
N GLU A 267 -16.99 -1.56 -1.83
CA GLU A 267 -16.40 -2.90 -1.90
C GLU A 267 -15.44 -3.02 -3.09
N ALA A 268 -14.44 -3.91 -2.99
CA ALA A 268 -13.33 -4.00 -3.93
C ALA A 268 -13.77 -4.15 -5.40
N ASN A 269 -14.77 -4.99 -5.68
CA ASN A 269 -15.28 -5.18 -7.05
C ASN A 269 -15.94 -3.91 -7.59
N ARG A 270 -16.73 -3.23 -6.76
CA ARG A 270 -17.36 -1.97 -7.15
C ARG A 270 -16.35 -0.85 -7.34
N LEU A 271 -15.32 -0.81 -6.50
CA LEU A 271 -14.22 0.15 -6.66
C LEU A 271 -13.46 -0.08 -7.98
N ALA A 272 -13.19 -1.33 -8.35
CA ALA A 272 -12.58 -1.67 -9.64
C ALA A 272 -13.44 -1.20 -10.83
N GLU A 273 -14.77 -1.31 -10.74
CA GLU A 273 -15.70 -0.78 -11.75
C GLU A 273 -15.64 0.74 -11.84
N ILE A 274 -15.55 1.45 -10.72
CA ILE A 274 -15.43 2.92 -10.69
C ILE A 274 -14.09 3.36 -11.29
N TYR A 275 -12.99 2.69 -10.98
CA TYR A 275 -11.72 2.96 -11.66
C TYR A 275 -11.85 2.79 -13.17
N ALA A 276 -12.41 1.67 -13.63
CA ALA A 276 -12.56 1.37 -15.06
C ALA A 276 -13.47 2.37 -15.79
N ALA A 277 -14.49 2.90 -15.14
CA ALA A 277 -15.43 3.85 -15.74
C ALA A 277 -14.92 5.30 -15.75
N SER A 278 -13.92 5.63 -14.93
CA SER A 278 -13.34 6.96 -14.80
C SER A 278 -12.33 7.29 -15.91
N ASP A 279 -11.91 8.54 -16.05
CA ASP A 279 -10.99 9.02 -17.09
C ASP A 279 -9.63 9.41 -16.57
N VAL A 280 -9.53 9.94 -15.34
CA VAL A 280 -8.28 10.38 -14.70
C VAL A 280 -8.37 10.15 -13.20
N LEU A 281 -7.37 9.52 -12.59
CA LEU A 281 -7.20 9.58 -11.14
C LEU A 281 -6.49 10.88 -10.76
N VAL A 282 -7.07 11.65 -9.85
CA VAL A 282 -6.53 12.92 -9.35
C VAL A 282 -6.26 12.83 -7.86
N TRP A 283 -4.98 12.89 -7.45
CA TRP A 283 -4.60 12.74 -6.06
C TRP A 283 -3.34 13.54 -5.72
N PRO A 284 -3.41 14.64 -4.95
CA PRO A 284 -2.23 15.43 -4.58
C PRO A 284 -1.17 14.66 -3.78
N ALA A 285 -1.54 13.53 -3.19
CA ALA A 285 -0.64 12.54 -2.59
C ALA A 285 0.24 13.09 -1.45
N VAL A 286 -0.29 13.97 -0.59
CA VAL A 286 0.46 14.54 0.55
C VAL A 286 0.97 13.43 1.45
N ASP A 287 2.29 13.41 1.73
CA ASP A 287 2.99 12.40 2.54
C ASP A 287 2.64 10.95 2.18
N GLU A 288 2.41 10.67 0.91
CA GLU A 288 2.06 9.34 0.40
C GLU A 288 3.32 8.49 0.23
N ALA A 289 3.40 7.36 0.92
CA ALA A 289 4.55 6.48 0.84
C ALA A 289 4.74 5.90 -0.58
N PHE A 290 3.66 5.38 -1.16
CA PHE A 290 3.61 4.91 -2.56
C PHE A 290 2.20 4.98 -3.17
N GLY A 291 1.12 4.87 -2.39
CA GLY A 291 -0.26 5.05 -2.84
C GLY A 291 -0.81 3.86 -3.66
N ILE A 292 -1.32 2.84 -3.00
CA ILE A 292 -1.93 1.67 -3.67
C ILE A 292 -3.05 2.09 -4.64
N ALA A 293 -3.85 3.12 -4.28
CA ALA A 293 -4.89 3.65 -5.17
C ALA A 293 -4.36 4.13 -6.53
N LEU A 294 -3.10 4.61 -6.57
CA LEU A 294 -2.45 5.01 -7.82
C LEU A 294 -2.11 3.78 -8.69
N LEU A 295 -1.73 2.66 -8.07
CA LEU A 295 -1.51 1.40 -8.79
C LEU A 295 -2.81 0.76 -9.26
N GLU A 296 -3.85 0.78 -8.43
CA GLU A 296 -5.19 0.29 -8.78
C GLU A 296 -5.75 1.04 -10.00
N ALA A 297 -5.62 2.37 -10.02
CA ALA A 297 -6.00 3.19 -11.17
C ALA A 297 -5.24 2.79 -12.43
N GLN A 298 -3.92 2.67 -12.34
CA GLN A 298 -3.09 2.25 -13.46
C GLN A 298 -3.44 0.84 -13.94
N ALA A 299 -3.76 -0.10 -13.04
CA ALA A 299 -4.22 -1.44 -13.39
C ALA A 299 -5.53 -1.44 -14.18
N ALA A 300 -6.42 -0.46 -13.92
CA ALA A 300 -7.65 -0.24 -14.68
C ALA A 300 -7.44 0.53 -15.99
N GLY A 301 -6.21 0.88 -16.35
CA GLY A 301 -5.90 1.69 -17.52
C GLY A 301 -6.19 3.18 -17.34
N LEU A 302 -6.24 3.67 -16.10
CA LEU A 302 -6.54 5.05 -15.76
C LEU A 302 -5.24 5.84 -15.60
N PRO A 303 -5.00 6.93 -16.35
CA PRO A 303 -3.85 7.80 -16.12
C PRO A 303 -3.98 8.53 -14.79
N VAL A 304 -2.83 8.83 -14.17
CA VAL A 304 -2.77 9.42 -12.84
C VAL A 304 -2.22 10.84 -12.91
N VAL A 305 -2.86 11.78 -12.20
CA VAL A 305 -2.26 13.07 -11.82
C VAL A 305 -2.01 13.04 -10.32
N ALA A 306 -0.73 13.07 -9.90
CA ALA A 306 -0.37 13.02 -8.48
C ALA A 306 0.81 13.94 -8.15
N GLY A 307 0.90 14.39 -6.90
CA GLY A 307 2.06 15.14 -6.43
C GLY A 307 3.33 14.26 -6.45
N ARG A 308 4.43 14.82 -6.95
CA ARG A 308 5.73 14.14 -7.03
C ARG A 308 6.41 14.12 -5.67
N GLN A 309 6.20 13.08 -4.89
CA GLN A 309 6.86 12.93 -3.59
C GLN A 309 7.03 11.46 -3.19
N ARG A 310 8.04 11.20 -2.36
CA ARG A 310 8.37 9.88 -1.80
C ARG A 310 8.36 8.78 -2.88
N GLY A 311 7.71 7.63 -2.61
CA GLY A 311 7.62 6.50 -3.52
C GLY A 311 6.63 6.65 -4.69
N VAL A 312 5.91 7.78 -4.83
CA VAL A 312 4.99 7.99 -5.97
C VAL A 312 5.71 7.87 -7.33
N PRO A 313 6.93 8.45 -7.55
CA PRO A 313 7.67 8.26 -8.80
C PRO A 313 8.14 6.83 -9.07
N ASP A 314 8.18 5.97 -8.06
CA ASP A 314 8.52 4.55 -8.24
C ASP A 314 7.43 3.82 -9.03
N ILE A 315 6.16 4.20 -8.82
CA ILE A 315 4.99 3.53 -9.40
C ILE A 315 4.36 4.30 -10.56
N VAL A 316 4.38 5.63 -10.55
CA VAL A 316 3.88 6.47 -11.66
C VAL A 316 5.05 7.01 -12.45
N ALA A 317 5.20 6.60 -13.72
CA ALA A 317 6.24 7.09 -14.61
C ALA A 317 5.82 8.43 -15.22
N PRO A 318 6.51 9.56 -14.91
CA PRO A 318 6.12 10.88 -15.40
C PRO A 318 6.10 10.95 -16.93
N GLY A 319 4.99 11.44 -17.51
CA GLY A 319 4.79 11.56 -18.94
C GLY A 319 4.56 10.23 -19.68
N VAL A 320 4.58 9.09 -18.98
CA VAL A 320 4.39 7.75 -19.56
C VAL A 320 3.11 7.09 -19.01
N THR A 321 2.87 7.13 -17.70
CA THR A 321 1.68 6.54 -17.09
C THR A 321 0.83 7.56 -16.33
N GLY A 322 1.30 8.80 -16.25
CA GLY A 322 0.61 9.90 -15.58
C GLY A 322 1.46 11.17 -15.58
N LEU A 323 0.94 12.20 -14.93
CA LEU A 323 1.60 13.48 -14.77
C LEU A 323 1.91 13.70 -13.28
N LEU A 324 3.18 14.05 -12.98
CA LEU A 324 3.66 14.26 -11.61
C LEU A 324 4.14 15.69 -11.41
N PRO A 325 3.27 16.67 -11.19
CA PRO A 325 3.65 18.00 -10.77
C PRO A 325 4.42 17.98 -9.45
N LYS A 326 5.19 19.03 -9.17
CA LYS A 326 5.92 19.17 -7.91
C LYS A 326 4.93 19.12 -6.73
N ALA A 327 5.30 18.36 -5.70
CA ALA A 327 4.50 18.26 -4.48
C ALA A 327 4.19 19.65 -3.89
N GLY A 328 2.92 19.89 -3.57
CA GLY A 328 2.46 21.18 -3.02
C GLY A 328 2.25 22.31 -4.05
N ASP A 329 2.61 22.09 -5.31
CA ASP A 329 2.33 23.04 -6.39
C ASP A 329 0.91 22.82 -6.94
N THR A 330 -0.06 23.46 -6.32
CA THR A 330 -1.49 23.34 -6.65
C THR A 330 -1.79 23.88 -8.07
N VAL A 331 -1.05 24.91 -8.52
CA VAL A 331 -1.22 25.48 -9.87
C VAL A 331 -0.77 24.51 -10.93
N ALA A 332 0.43 23.92 -10.78
CA ALA A 332 0.92 22.89 -11.70
C ALA A 332 0.05 21.62 -11.66
N PHE A 333 -0.50 21.26 -10.48
CA PHE A 333 -1.43 20.16 -10.35
C PHE A 333 -2.72 20.41 -11.14
N ALA A 334 -3.35 21.59 -10.97
CA ALA A 334 -4.54 21.97 -11.72
C ALA A 334 -4.29 21.99 -13.23
N ALA A 335 -3.15 22.56 -13.67
CA ALA A 335 -2.77 22.57 -15.09
C ALA A 335 -2.61 21.14 -15.66
N ALA A 336 -2.02 20.21 -14.91
CA ALA A 336 -1.90 18.81 -15.32
C ALA A 336 -3.27 18.11 -15.44
N VAL A 337 -4.19 18.38 -14.49
CA VAL A 337 -5.57 17.86 -14.55
C VAL A 337 -6.31 18.46 -15.75
N GLN A 338 -6.26 19.78 -15.94
CA GLN A 338 -6.90 20.48 -17.06
C GLN A 338 -6.39 19.96 -18.42
N ARG A 339 -5.08 19.69 -18.51
CA ARG A 339 -4.48 19.07 -19.70
C ARG A 339 -5.12 17.74 -20.02
N LEU A 340 -5.29 16.86 -19.02
CA LEU A 340 -5.92 15.56 -19.22
C LEU A 340 -7.45 15.66 -19.40
N ILE A 341 -8.12 16.72 -19.00
CA ILE A 341 -9.53 16.99 -19.37
C ILE A 341 -9.63 17.27 -20.87
N ASN A 342 -8.71 18.07 -21.41
CA ASN A 342 -8.79 18.55 -22.80
C ASN A 342 -8.21 17.56 -23.82
N GLU A 343 -7.17 16.79 -23.46
CA GLU A 343 -6.42 15.93 -24.38
C GLU A 343 -6.83 14.44 -24.24
N SER A 344 -7.91 14.04 -24.94
CA SER A 344 -8.42 12.65 -24.86
C SER A 344 -7.44 11.59 -25.38
N GLU A 345 -6.69 11.90 -26.42
CA GLU A 345 -5.65 11.02 -26.97
C GLU A 345 -4.52 10.78 -25.97
N LEU A 346 -4.07 11.85 -25.28
CA LEU A 346 -3.06 11.74 -24.24
C LEU A 346 -3.57 10.88 -23.08
N ARG A 347 -4.83 11.06 -22.65
CA ARG A 347 -5.44 10.18 -21.63
C ARG A 347 -5.38 8.71 -22.03
N ALA A 348 -5.79 8.40 -23.26
CA ALA A 348 -5.79 7.04 -23.79
C ALA A 348 -4.35 6.45 -23.84
N GLN A 349 -3.39 7.23 -24.32
CA GLN A 349 -1.98 6.82 -24.38
C GLN A 349 -1.37 6.53 -23.01
N LEU A 350 -1.55 7.46 -22.07
CA LEU A 350 -1.03 7.29 -20.70
C LEU A 350 -1.71 6.13 -19.99
N GLY A 351 -3.03 5.96 -20.16
CA GLY A 351 -3.79 4.87 -19.57
C GLY A 351 -3.36 3.49 -20.09
N ALA A 352 -3.20 3.34 -21.41
CA ALA A 352 -2.71 2.10 -22.00
C ALA A 352 -1.29 1.74 -21.52
N SER A 353 -0.42 2.75 -21.43
CA SER A 353 0.94 2.57 -20.89
C SER A 353 0.93 2.22 -19.41
N ALA A 354 -0.01 2.78 -18.63
CA ALA A 354 -0.21 2.50 -17.22
C ALA A 354 -0.57 1.03 -16.99
N ALA A 355 -1.62 0.52 -17.68
CA ALA A 355 -2.06 -0.87 -17.57
C ALA A 355 -0.93 -1.86 -17.90
N ARG A 356 -0.23 -1.63 -19.02
CA ARG A 356 0.91 -2.47 -19.42
C ARG A 356 2.03 -2.47 -18.38
N ARG A 357 2.42 -1.29 -17.86
CA ARG A 357 3.47 -1.18 -16.85
C ARG A 357 3.10 -1.91 -15.55
N VAL A 358 1.82 -1.85 -15.13
CA VAL A 358 1.36 -2.61 -13.97
C VAL A 358 1.52 -4.10 -14.20
N GLN A 359 1.04 -4.63 -15.33
CA GLN A 359 1.15 -6.05 -15.67
C GLN A 359 2.61 -6.54 -15.70
N GLU A 360 3.53 -5.71 -16.21
CA GLU A 360 4.95 -6.08 -16.32
C GLU A 360 5.71 -6.02 -14.97
N LYS A 361 5.38 -5.05 -14.10
CA LYS A 361 6.25 -4.72 -12.95
C LYS A 361 5.58 -4.77 -11.59
N PHE A 362 4.28 -4.55 -11.52
CA PHE A 362 3.56 -4.30 -10.27
C PHE A 362 2.38 -5.24 -10.05
N ASP A 363 2.36 -6.36 -10.77
CA ASP A 363 1.28 -7.32 -10.66
C ASP A 363 1.61 -8.48 -9.70
N LEU A 364 0.57 -9.09 -9.19
CA LEU A 364 0.61 -10.23 -8.28
C LEU A 364 1.53 -11.38 -8.76
N PRO A 365 1.56 -11.79 -10.05
CA PRO A 365 2.49 -12.82 -10.53
C PRO A 365 3.98 -12.43 -10.37
N THR A 366 4.32 -11.17 -10.66
CA THR A 366 5.69 -10.66 -10.52
C THR A 366 6.13 -10.67 -9.05
N ALA A 367 5.25 -10.21 -8.14
CA ALA A 367 5.51 -10.28 -6.71
C ALA A 367 5.63 -11.73 -6.20
N ALA A 368 4.77 -12.64 -6.70
CA ALA A 368 4.81 -14.05 -6.35
C ALA A 368 6.14 -14.71 -6.75
N ALA A 369 6.63 -14.46 -7.97
CA ALA A 369 7.90 -14.99 -8.45
C ALA A 369 9.08 -14.46 -7.60
N MET A 370 9.06 -13.17 -7.21
CA MET A 370 10.10 -12.60 -6.34
C MET A 370 10.08 -13.20 -4.94
N LEU A 371 8.90 -13.37 -4.33
CA LEU A 371 8.76 -14.00 -3.02
C LEU A 371 9.24 -15.45 -3.05
N ASP A 372 8.87 -16.22 -4.08
CA ASP A 372 9.32 -17.61 -4.26
C ASP A 372 10.86 -17.69 -4.37
N SER A 373 11.45 -16.91 -5.27
CA SER A 373 12.92 -16.90 -5.44
C SER A 373 13.66 -16.46 -4.18
N THR A 374 13.10 -15.51 -3.42
CA THR A 374 13.68 -15.06 -2.15
C THR A 374 13.64 -16.18 -1.10
N LEU A 375 12.47 -16.82 -0.94
CA LEU A 375 12.30 -17.95 -0.01
C LEU A 375 13.21 -19.12 -0.36
N GLN A 376 13.34 -19.48 -1.63
CA GLN A 376 14.24 -20.53 -2.09
C GLN A 376 15.71 -20.20 -1.78
N THR A 377 16.12 -18.96 -2.04
CA THR A 377 17.49 -18.50 -1.78
C THR A 377 17.84 -18.63 -0.30
N VAL A 378 17.01 -18.10 0.60
CA VAL A 378 17.31 -18.14 2.05
C VAL A 378 17.16 -19.55 2.64
N ALA A 379 16.25 -20.36 2.11
CA ALA A 379 16.10 -21.75 2.53
C ALA A 379 17.31 -22.62 2.14
N ALA A 380 17.95 -22.34 1.01
CA ALA A 380 19.15 -23.04 0.55
C ALA A 380 20.39 -22.75 1.41
N VAL A 381 20.47 -21.53 1.99
CA VAL A 381 21.58 -21.14 2.89
C VAL A 381 21.40 -21.76 4.28
N GLY A 382 20.16 -21.91 4.76
CA GLY A 382 19.85 -22.41 6.11
C GLY A 382 20.28 -21.42 7.21
N ARG A 383 19.56 -21.39 8.34
CA ARG A 383 20.05 -20.73 9.56
C ARG A 383 21.01 -21.68 10.28
N GLY A 384 22.29 -21.29 10.38
CA GLY A 384 23.30 -22.01 11.15
C GLY A 384 24.22 -22.93 10.33
N ALA A 385 24.36 -22.71 9.00
CA ALA A 385 25.44 -23.29 8.22
C ALA A 385 26.69 -22.40 8.28
#